data_4e08507c65456136370439a18fdf8688
#
_entry.id   4e08507c65456136370439a18fdf8688
#
_cell.length_a   1.000
_cell.length_b   1.000
_cell.length_c   1.000
_cell.angle_alpha   90.00
_cell.angle_beta   90.00
_cell.angle_gamma   90.00
#
_symmetry.space_group_name_H-M   'P 1'
#
loop_
_entity.id
_entity.type
_entity.pdbx_description
1 polymer ?
#
loop_
_entity_poly.entity_id
_entity_poly.type
_entity_poly.pdbx_seq_one_letter_code
_entity_poly.pdbx_strand_id
1 'polypeptide(L)'
;ALPVAVLGAGPVGLAAAAQLIERGIPFVIVEAAATVGANLLDYGHVRLFSPWRYDIDPAMARLLQPTGWQAPSADELPLAGEVVQRVLEPFAQLPQVASVLQLSTKVIAVTRQGFDKVKSAGRENAPFVIRAVRGGRTFELKARAVIDSTGTWNTPNPVGASGLPAIGEPELADRIFYGIPDVLGAHRSRYAGQRTLVVGAGHSAANALLALAELAGQAPGTRLLWSVRSPVLTRVFGGGDADALPARGALGSSLRSLRDSGGLTFQ
;
A
#
# COMPACT_ATOMS: atom_id res chain seq x y z
N ALA A 1 -20.22 -25.04 6.85
CA ALA A 1 -18.76 -25.00 7.04
C ALA A 1 -18.32 -23.57 7.36
N LEU A 2 -17.31 -23.39 8.24
CA LEU A 2 -16.77 -22.06 8.53
C LEU A 2 -16.07 -21.48 7.29
N PRO A 3 -16.20 -20.17 7.03
CA PRO A 3 -15.54 -19.52 5.89
C PRO A 3 -14.02 -19.38 6.10
N VAL A 4 -13.31 -19.07 5.01
CA VAL A 4 -11.98 -18.45 5.06
C VAL A 4 -12.17 -16.96 5.32
N ALA A 5 -11.45 -16.38 6.28
CA ALA A 5 -11.43 -14.95 6.49
C ALA A 5 -10.24 -14.32 5.75
N VAL A 6 -10.54 -13.36 4.88
CA VAL A 6 -9.55 -12.51 4.23
C VAL A 6 -9.53 -11.18 4.96
N LEU A 7 -8.40 -10.81 5.53
CA LEU A 7 -8.21 -9.56 6.26
C LEU A 7 -7.53 -8.56 5.34
N GLY A 8 -8.24 -7.47 5.03
CA GLY A 8 -7.86 -6.45 4.07
C GLY A 8 -8.49 -6.66 2.69
N ALA A 9 -9.03 -5.58 2.13
CA ALA A 9 -9.60 -5.52 0.79
C ALA A 9 -8.74 -4.68 -0.18
N GLY A 10 -7.43 -4.81 -0.06
CA GLY A 10 -6.46 -4.33 -1.03
C GLY A 10 -6.29 -5.30 -2.20
N PRO A 11 -5.35 -5.04 -3.13
CA PRO A 11 -5.13 -5.88 -4.32
C PRO A 11 -4.94 -7.37 -3.97
N VAL A 12 -4.12 -7.66 -2.96
CA VAL A 12 -3.81 -9.05 -2.56
C VAL A 12 -5.02 -9.74 -1.95
N GLY A 13 -5.79 -9.05 -1.09
CA GLY A 13 -6.97 -9.62 -0.47
C GLY A 13 -8.08 -9.90 -1.46
N LEU A 14 -8.31 -9.00 -2.42
CA LEU A 14 -9.30 -9.21 -3.46
C LEU A 14 -8.87 -10.27 -4.47
N ALA A 15 -7.57 -10.36 -4.80
CA ALA A 15 -7.04 -11.48 -5.59
C ALA A 15 -7.23 -12.82 -4.88
N ALA A 16 -6.98 -12.89 -3.56
CA ALA A 16 -7.27 -14.09 -2.78
C ALA A 16 -8.77 -14.44 -2.81
N ALA A 17 -9.65 -13.45 -2.71
CA ALA A 17 -11.10 -13.66 -2.84
C ALA A 17 -11.48 -14.23 -4.21
N ALA A 18 -10.88 -13.72 -5.30
CA ALA A 18 -11.11 -14.25 -6.64
C ALA A 18 -10.73 -15.74 -6.74
N GLN A 19 -9.60 -16.11 -6.16
CA GLN A 19 -9.14 -17.50 -6.11
C GLN A 19 -10.07 -18.40 -5.26
N LEU A 20 -10.65 -17.86 -4.20
CA LEU A 20 -11.62 -18.58 -3.36
C LEU A 20 -12.96 -18.78 -4.10
N ILE A 21 -13.42 -17.79 -4.87
CA ILE A 21 -14.61 -17.88 -5.71
C ILE A 21 -14.46 -19.00 -6.75
N GLU A 22 -13.36 -19.01 -7.50
CA GLU A 22 -13.12 -20.02 -8.53
C GLU A 22 -13.06 -21.46 -7.99
N ARG A 23 -12.72 -21.61 -6.70
CA ARG A 23 -12.66 -22.92 -6.02
C ARG A 23 -13.92 -23.27 -5.26
N GLY A 24 -14.96 -22.43 -5.30
CA GLY A 24 -16.19 -22.63 -4.54
C GLY A 24 -15.98 -22.65 -3.02
N ILE A 25 -14.94 -21.96 -2.52
CA ILE A 25 -14.61 -21.92 -1.10
C ILE A 25 -15.34 -20.77 -0.44
N PRO A 26 -16.18 -21.00 0.59
CA PRO A 26 -16.84 -19.93 1.34
C PRO A 26 -15.82 -19.03 2.04
N PHE A 27 -16.02 -17.71 1.94
CA PHE A 27 -15.14 -16.72 2.53
C PHE A 27 -15.90 -15.49 3.05
N VAL A 28 -15.22 -14.67 3.82
CA VAL A 28 -15.62 -13.33 4.24
C VAL A 28 -14.41 -12.41 4.10
N ILE A 29 -14.62 -11.18 3.64
CA ILE A 29 -13.58 -10.15 3.59
C ILE A 29 -13.85 -9.12 4.67
N VAL A 30 -12.83 -8.77 5.43
CA VAL A 30 -12.91 -7.77 6.52
C VAL A 30 -11.93 -6.65 6.23
N GLU A 31 -12.46 -5.44 6.00
CA GLU A 31 -11.67 -4.25 5.64
C GLU A 31 -11.89 -3.13 6.67
N ALA A 32 -10.80 -2.58 7.17
CA ALA A 32 -10.83 -1.52 8.18
C ALA A 32 -11.34 -0.18 7.63
N ALA A 33 -11.04 0.11 6.37
CA ALA A 33 -11.45 1.34 5.71
C ALA A 33 -12.92 1.27 5.22
N ALA A 34 -13.46 2.44 4.86
CA ALA A 34 -14.80 2.57 4.29
C ALA A 34 -14.86 2.17 2.81
N THR A 35 -13.72 1.93 2.18
CA THR A 35 -13.60 1.56 0.76
C THR A 35 -12.52 0.51 0.56
N VAL A 36 -12.59 -0.23 -0.55
CA VAL A 36 -11.53 -1.15 -0.96
C VAL A 36 -10.31 -0.38 -1.45
N GLY A 37 -9.13 -0.96 -1.33
CA GLY A 37 -7.90 -0.36 -1.84
C GLY A 37 -7.49 0.97 -1.17
N ALA A 38 -7.98 1.27 0.03
CA ALA A 38 -7.77 2.55 0.72
C ALA A 38 -6.30 2.97 0.77
N ASN A 39 -5.39 2.04 1.09
CA ASN A 39 -3.96 2.34 1.13
C ASN A 39 -3.40 2.77 -0.24
N LEU A 40 -3.95 2.28 -1.37
CA LEU A 40 -3.58 2.74 -2.71
C LEU A 40 -4.09 4.16 -2.99
N LEU A 41 -5.26 4.51 -2.46
CA LEU A 41 -5.84 5.84 -2.60
C LEU A 41 -5.01 6.90 -1.87
N ASP A 42 -4.35 6.57 -0.76
CA ASP A 42 -3.46 7.48 -0.03
C ASP A 42 -2.30 8.00 -0.89
N TYR A 43 -1.87 7.21 -1.88
CA TYR A 43 -0.90 7.62 -2.88
C TYR A 43 -1.44 7.47 -4.31
N GLY A 44 -2.73 7.68 -4.48
CA GLY A 44 -3.45 7.51 -5.73
C GLY A 44 -2.89 8.30 -6.92
N HIS A 45 -2.21 9.41 -6.64
CA HIS A 45 -1.52 10.26 -7.61
C HIS A 45 -0.22 9.65 -8.16
N VAL A 46 0.32 8.62 -7.51
CA VAL A 46 1.61 8.02 -7.90
C VAL A 46 1.44 7.06 -9.06
N ARG A 47 2.22 7.26 -10.11
CA ARG A 47 2.30 6.31 -11.21
C ARG A 47 3.09 5.08 -10.77
N LEU A 48 2.48 3.91 -10.91
CA LEU A 48 3.15 2.65 -10.62
C LEU A 48 4.20 2.36 -11.70
N PHE A 49 5.23 1.64 -11.34
CA PHE A 49 6.26 1.21 -12.29
C PHE A 49 5.99 -0.20 -12.85
N SER A 50 4.94 -0.87 -12.39
CA SER A 50 4.40 -2.10 -12.95
C SER A 50 3.27 -1.78 -13.95
N PRO A 51 3.30 -2.30 -15.18
CA PRO A 51 2.20 -2.18 -16.11
C PRO A 51 1.01 -3.05 -15.69
N TRP A 52 -0.18 -2.72 -16.21
CA TRP A 52 -1.45 -3.36 -15.84
C TRP A 52 -1.42 -4.89 -15.87
N ARG A 53 -0.66 -5.52 -16.77
CA ARG A 53 -0.54 -6.98 -16.83
C ARG A 53 -0.02 -7.63 -15.55
N TYR A 54 0.66 -6.85 -14.69
CA TYR A 54 1.15 -7.31 -13.38
C TYR A 54 0.25 -6.89 -12.22
N ASP A 55 -0.64 -5.91 -12.44
CA ASP A 55 -1.46 -5.32 -11.38
C ASP A 55 -2.88 -5.90 -11.34
N ILE A 56 -3.24 -6.76 -12.31
CA ILE A 56 -4.54 -7.42 -12.40
C ILE A 56 -4.36 -8.92 -12.23
N ASP A 57 -4.97 -9.49 -11.18
CA ASP A 57 -5.01 -10.95 -11.01
C ASP A 57 -5.85 -11.60 -12.12
N PRO A 58 -5.36 -12.67 -12.78
CA PRO A 58 -6.09 -13.31 -13.86
C PRO A 58 -7.47 -13.87 -13.46
N ALA A 59 -7.66 -14.32 -12.22
CA ALA A 59 -8.98 -14.79 -11.76
C ALA A 59 -9.94 -13.60 -11.58
N MET A 60 -9.45 -12.45 -11.10
CA MET A 60 -10.26 -11.23 -11.05
C MET A 60 -10.71 -10.81 -12.44
N ALA A 61 -9.81 -10.81 -13.43
CA ALA A 61 -10.14 -10.47 -14.81
C ALA A 61 -11.22 -11.40 -15.40
N ARG A 62 -11.09 -12.72 -15.18
CA ARG A 62 -12.11 -13.69 -15.63
C ARG A 62 -13.47 -13.46 -15.00
N LEU A 63 -13.53 -13.16 -13.72
CA LEU A 63 -14.77 -12.90 -12.98
C LEU A 63 -15.42 -11.57 -13.37
N LEU A 64 -14.65 -10.58 -13.78
CA LEU A 64 -15.13 -9.29 -14.27
C LEU A 64 -15.63 -9.35 -15.71
N GLN A 65 -15.06 -10.20 -16.57
CA GLN A 65 -15.37 -10.27 -17.99
C GLN A 65 -16.87 -10.37 -18.30
N PRO A 66 -17.67 -11.22 -17.62
CA PRO A 66 -19.11 -11.34 -17.89
C PRO A 66 -19.92 -10.08 -17.58
N THR A 67 -19.37 -9.11 -16.84
CA THR A 67 -20.05 -7.85 -16.48
C THR A 67 -19.95 -6.78 -17.56
N GLY A 68 -19.21 -7.05 -18.66
CA GLY A 68 -18.89 -6.04 -19.67
C GLY A 68 -17.70 -5.15 -19.28
N TRP A 69 -16.99 -5.49 -18.19
CA TRP A 69 -15.78 -4.77 -17.78
C TRP A 69 -14.72 -4.81 -18.88
N GLN A 70 -14.12 -3.63 -19.13
CA GLN A 70 -13.06 -3.49 -20.12
C GLN A 70 -11.70 -3.45 -19.41
N ALA A 71 -10.85 -4.43 -19.72
CA ALA A 71 -9.50 -4.47 -19.21
C ALA A 71 -8.69 -3.26 -19.72
N PRO A 72 -7.91 -2.61 -18.86
CA PRO A 72 -6.96 -1.61 -19.31
C PRO A 72 -5.91 -2.20 -20.27
N SER A 73 -5.25 -1.32 -21.04
CA SER A 73 -4.14 -1.69 -21.91
C SER A 73 -3.01 -2.34 -21.09
N ALA A 74 -2.63 -3.57 -21.43
CA ALA A 74 -1.75 -4.42 -20.62
C ALA A 74 -0.37 -3.80 -20.34
N ASP A 75 0.15 -2.98 -21.27
CA ASP A 75 1.49 -2.40 -21.19
C ASP A 75 1.54 -0.98 -20.62
N GLU A 76 0.39 -0.35 -20.42
CA GLU A 76 0.32 0.98 -19.81
C GLU A 76 0.55 0.92 -18.29
N LEU A 77 1.14 2.00 -17.77
CA LEU A 77 1.44 2.18 -16.36
C LEU A 77 0.28 2.92 -15.68
N PRO A 78 -0.42 2.29 -14.72
CA PRO A 78 -1.51 2.95 -14.00
C PRO A 78 -1.00 3.96 -12.97
N LEU A 79 -1.87 4.89 -12.60
CA LEU A 79 -1.81 5.52 -11.28
C LEU A 79 -2.33 4.53 -10.22
N ALA A 80 -1.84 4.63 -8.99
CA ALA A 80 -2.31 3.77 -7.90
C ALA A 80 -3.83 3.90 -7.67
N GLY A 81 -4.38 5.11 -7.81
CA GLY A 81 -5.83 5.35 -7.74
C GLY A 81 -6.61 4.70 -8.89
N GLU A 82 -6.03 4.61 -10.08
CA GLU A 82 -6.68 3.94 -11.22
C GLU A 82 -6.82 2.44 -10.99
N VAL A 83 -5.88 1.80 -10.28
CA VAL A 83 -6.00 0.38 -9.90
C VAL A 83 -7.26 0.17 -9.06
N VAL A 84 -7.51 1.06 -8.12
CA VAL A 84 -8.73 1.00 -7.29
C VAL A 84 -9.97 1.19 -8.16
N GLN A 85 -10.04 2.28 -8.91
CA GLN A 85 -11.24 2.68 -9.65
C GLN A 85 -11.59 1.72 -10.80
N ARG A 86 -10.58 1.21 -11.50
CA ARG A 86 -10.78 0.42 -12.71
C ARG A 86 -10.82 -1.09 -12.47
N VAL A 87 -10.31 -1.57 -11.32
CA VAL A 87 -10.21 -3.00 -11.04
C VAL A 87 -10.82 -3.38 -9.70
N LEU A 88 -10.34 -2.78 -8.59
CA LEU A 88 -10.73 -3.24 -7.26
C LEU A 88 -12.18 -2.92 -6.93
N GLU A 89 -12.65 -1.71 -7.22
CA GLU A 89 -14.05 -1.32 -7.01
C GLU A 89 -15.03 -2.13 -7.89
N PRO A 90 -14.82 -2.27 -9.22
CA PRO A 90 -15.66 -3.14 -10.03
C PRO A 90 -15.70 -4.58 -9.52
N PHE A 91 -14.56 -5.13 -9.09
CA PHE A 91 -14.50 -6.47 -8.52
C PHE A 91 -15.26 -6.58 -7.20
N ALA A 92 -15.13 -5.59 -6.32
CA ALA A 92 -15.83 -5.55 -5.04
C ALA A 92 -17.35 -5.44 -5.20
N GLN A 93 -17.84 -4.89 -6.32
CA GLN A 93 -19.26 -4.76 -6.65
C GLN A 93 -19.89 -6.06 -7.17
N LEU A 94 -19.09 -7.08 -7.53
CA LEU A 94 -19.64 -8.39 -7.92
C LEU A 94 -20.53 -8.95 -6.79
N PRO A 95 -21.72 -9.46 -7.07
CA PRO A 95 -22.66 -9.95 -6.03
C PRO A 95 -22.04 -10.92 -5.05
N GLN A 96 -21.19 -11.85 -5.54
CA GLN A 96 -20.48 -12.83 -4.72
C GLN A 96 -19.40 -12.24 -3.83
N VAL A 97 -18.91 -11.02 -4.10
CA VAL A 97 -17.96 -10.29 -3.27
C VAL A 97 -18.70 -9.32 -2.35
N ALA A 98 -19.60 -8.50 -2.89
CA ALA A 98 -20.32 -7.48 -2.13
C ALA A 98 -21.12 -8.08 -0.96
N SER A 99 -21.68 -9.27 -1.12
CA SER A 99 -22.48 -9.95 -0.07
C SER A 99 -21.66 -10.40 1.14
N VAL A 100 -20.34 -10.53 1.00
CA VAL A 100 -19.42 -11.03 2.04
C VAL A 100 -18.33 -10.03 2.42
N LEU A 101 -18.34 -8.84 1.81
CA LEU A 101 -17.40 -7.75 2.09
C LEU A 101 -17.90 -6.91 3.28
N GLN A 102 -17.09 -6.83 4.32
CA GLN A 102 -17.36 -6.06 5.52
C GLN A 102 -16.41 -4.86 5.61
N LEU A 103 -16.83 -3.73 5.07
CA LEU A 103 -16.11 -2.45 5.17
C LEU A 103 -16.27 -1.82 6.57
N SER A 104 -15.45 -0.82 6.86
CA SER A 104 -15.42 -0.08 8.14
C SER A 104 -15.32 -1.02 9.36
N THR A 105 -14.63 -2.15 9.18
CA THR A 105 -14.52 -3.22 10.16
C THR A 105 -13.06 -3.50 10.46
N LYS A 106 -12.56 -2.96 11.56
CA LYS A 106 -11.16 -3.09 11.96
C LYS A 106 -10.94 -4.37 12.76
N VAL A 107 -10.14 -5.29 12.25
CA VAL A 107 -9.65 -6.44 13.02
C VAL A 107 -8.65 -5.97 14.06
N ILE A 108 -8.85 -6.38 15.32
CA ILE A 108 -7.99 -6.00 16.43
C ILE A 108 -7.26 -7.19 17.07
N ALA A 109 -7.71 -8.41 16.82
CA ALA A 109 -7.04 -9.62 17.29
C ALA A 109 -7.46 -10.84 16.46
N VAL A 110 -6.55 -11.79 16.32
CA VAL A 110 -6.78 -13.11 15.73
C VAL A 110 -6.19 -14.15 16.69
N THR A 111 -6.99 -15.16 17.03
CA THR A 111 -6.56 -16.27 17.90
C THR A 111 -7.23 -17.57 17.51
N ARG A 112 -6.92 -18.65 18.20
CA ARG A 112 -7.61 -19.95 18.08
C ARG A 112 -8.64 -20.11 19.19
N GLN A 113 -9.83 -20.62 18.86
CA GLN A 113 -10.90 -20.82 19.81
C GLN A 113 -10.47 -21.78 20.93
N GLY A 114 -10.60 -21.34 22.19
CA GLY A 114 -10.29 -22.14 23.36
C GLY A 114 -8.79 -22.37 23.63
N PHE A 115 -7.94 -21.57 23.00
CA PHE A 115 -6.48 -21.63 23.15
C PHE A 115 -5.92 -20.28 23.58
N ASP A 116 -5.11 -20.30 24.63
CA ASP A 116 -4.27 -19.19 25.05
C ASP A 116 -2.80 -19.41 24.59
N LYS A 117 -1.87 -18.59 25.05
CA LYS A 117 -0.46 -18.70 24.70
C LYS A 117 0.24 -19.95 25.26
N VAL A 118 -0.31 -20.58 26.29
CA VAL A 118 0.31 -21.71 27.01
C VAL A 118 -0.09 -23.06 26.40
N LYS A 119 -1.36 -23.20 26.03
CA LYS A 119 -1.91 -24.45 25.50
C LYS A 119 -1.59 -24.58 24.00
N SER A 120 -0.93 -25.68 23.61
CA SER A 120 -0.53 -25.93 22.22
C SER A 120 -1.20 -27.15 21.58
N ALA A 121 -1.41 -28.23 22.34
CA ALA A 121 -1.95 -29.48 21.79
C ALA A 121 -3.37 -29.33 21.24
N GLY A 122 -3.58 -29.66 19.97
CA GLY A 122 -4.86 -29.55 19.26
C GLY A 122 -5.18 -28.13 18.72
N ARG A 123 -4.25 -27.16 18.86
CA ARG A 123 -4.43 -25.79 18.38
C ARG A 123 -4.66 -25.74 16.86
N GLU A 124 -3.97 -26.59 16.11
CA GLU A 124 -4.04 -26.68 14.65
C GLU A 124 -5.46 -27.03 14.14
N ASN A 125 -6.26 -27.74 14.94
CA ASN A 125 -7.60 -28.19 14.59
C ASN A 125 -8.71 -27.21 15.04
N ALA A 126 -8.38 -26.24 15.91
CA ALA A 126 -9.35 -25.28 16.41
C ALA A 126 -9.67 -24.20 15.37
N PRO A 127 -10.91 -23.72 15.26
CA PRO A 127 -11.25 -22.58 14.43
C PRO A 127 -10.50 -21.31 14.87
N PHE A 128 -10.29 -20.42 13.92
CA PHE A 128 -9.88 -19.06 14.25
C PHE A 128 -11.05 -18.25 14.82
N VAL A 129 -10.74 -17.40 15.78
CA VAL A 129 -11.60 -16.34 16.29
C VAL A 129 -10.95 -15.01 15.89
N ILE A 130 -11.68 -14.20 15.15
CA ILE A 130 -11.27 -12.89 14.67
C ILE A 130 -12.10 -11.85 15.41
N ARG A 131 -11.45 -11.07 16.25
CA ARG A 131 -12.11 -9.98 16.98
C ARG A 131 -12.00 -8.70 16.17
N ALA A 132 -13.14 -8.06 15.91
CA ALA A 132 -13.22 -6.86 15.09
C ALA A 132 -14.08 -5.78 15.74
N VAL A 133 -13.90 -4.55 15.32
CA VAL A 133 -14.67 -3.38 15.74
C VAL A 133 -15.32 -2.74 14.52
N ARG A 134 -16.63 -2.48 14.62
CA ARG A 134 -17.41 -1.72 13.63
C ARG A 134 -18.35 -0.75 14.37
N GLY A 135 -18.33 0.53 14.00
CA GLY A 135 -19.18 1.53 14.63
C GLY A 135 -19.05 1.59 16.16
N GLY A 136 -17.84 1.42 16.70
CA GLY A 136 -17.57 1.39 18.14
C GLY A 136 -17.96 0.10 18.86
N ARG A 137 -18.56 -0.87 18.17
CA ARG A 137 -18.97 -2.16 18.76
C ARG A 137 -17.97 -3.25 18.42
N THR A 138 -17.55 -3.99 19.44
CA THR A 138 -16.69 -5.17 19.29
C THR A 138 -17.53 -6.42 19.09
N PHE A 139 -17.12 -7.27 18.14
CA PHE A 139 -17.74 -8.56 17.89
C PHE A 139 -16.69 -9.59 17.42
N GLU A 140 -17.11 -10.84 17.29
CA GLU A 140 -16.24 -11.94 16.89
C GLU A 140 -16.80 -12.67 15.67
N LEU A 141 -15.89 -13.01 14.73
CA LEU A 141 -16.15 -13.89 13.61
C LEU A 141 -15.35 -15.17 13.81
N LYS A 142 -15.90 -16.29 13.33
CA LYS A 142 -15.17 -17.57 13.29
C LYS A 142 -14.81 -17.93 11.87
N ALA A 143 -13.59 -18.45 11.69
CA ALA A 143 -13.10 -18.90 10.40
C ALA A 143 -12.31 -20.20 10.52
N ARG A 144 -12.31 -21.00 9.46
CA ARG A 144 -11.46 -22.20 9.38
C ARG A 144 -10.01 -21.89 9.05
N ALA A 145 -9.80 -20.79 8.32
CA ALA A 145 -8.49 -20.27 7.92
C ALA A 145 -8.53 -18.74 7.86
N VAL A 146 -7.36 -18.12 7.94
CA VAL A 146 -7.19 -16.67 7.82
C VAL A 146 -6.12 -16.41 6.76
N ILE A 147 -6.42 -15.50 5.85
CA ILE A 147 -5.48 -14.90 4.91
C ILE A 147 -5.28 -13.45 5.37
N ASP A 148 -4.11 -13.14 5.90
CA ASP A 148 -3.75 -11.77 6.30
C ASP A 148 -3.12 -11.06 5.10
N SER A 149 -3.82 -10.06 4.59
CA SER A 149 -3.44 -9.19 3.48
C SER A 149 -3.56 -7.71 3.87
N THR A 150 -3.44 -7.41 5.16
CA THR A 150 -3.59 -6.05 5.70
C THR A 150 -2.45 -5.10 5.31
N GLY A 151 -1.31 -5.65 4.86
CA GLY A 151 -0.14 -4.86 4.47
C GLY A 151 0.51 -4.14 5.66
N THR A 152 1.41 -3.21 5.35
CA THR A 152 2.19 -2.46 6.34
C THR A 152 2.11 -0.94 6.17
N TRP A 153 1.25 -0.46 5.28
CA TRP A 153 1.14 0.98 4.97
C TRP A 153 0.84 1.84 6.19
N ASN A 154 -0.06 1.37 7.07
CA ASN A 154 -0.48 2.07 8.27
C ASN A 154 0.48 1.88 9.47
N THR A 155 1.59 1.20 9.27
CA THR A 155 2.65 0.99 10.26
C THR A 155 4.00 1.36 9.67
N PRO A 156 4.23 2.65 9.36
CA PRO A 156 5.46 3.11 8.74
C PRO A 156 6.66 2.85 9.66
N ASN A 157 7.83 2.63 9.06
CA ASN A 157 9.05 2.60 9.82
C ASN A 157 9.33 4.01 10.38
N PRO A 158 9.68 4.14 11.65
CA PRO A 158 10.07 5.42 12.22
C PRO A 158 11.40 5.92 11.64
N VAL A 159 11.72 7.20 11.86
CA VAL A 159 12.97 7.82 11.39
C VAL A 159 14.18 7.24 12.11
N GLY A 160 14.01 6.81 13.35
CA GLY A 160 15.08 6.27 14.17
C GLY A 160 15.75 5.01 13.60
N ALA A 161 17.07 4.96 13.66
CA ALA A 161 17.88 3.94 13.00
C ALA A 161 17.65 2.49 13.50
N SER A 162 17.22 2.33 14.74
CA SER A 162 17.02 1.04 15.41
C SER A 162 15.57 0.53 15.33
N GLY A 163 14.73 1.10 14.44
CA GLY A 163 13.31 0.76 14.36
C GLY A 163 12.47 1.34 15.51
N LEU A 164 13.04 2.22 16.30
CA LEU A 164 12.35 3.03 17.30
C LEU A 164 12.19 4.46 16.77
N PRO A 165 11.15 5.18 17.20
CA PRO A 165 11.07 6.60 16.93
C PRO A 165 12.33 7.34 17.38
N ALA A 166 12.81 8.30 16.59
CA ALA A 166 13.86 9.18 17.01
C ALA A 166 13.41 10.02 18.22
N ILE A 167 14.35 10.46 19.05
CA ILE A 167 14.00 11.35 20.17
C ILE A 167 13.39 12.63 19.59
N GLY A 168 12.19 12.98 20.05
CA GLY A 168 11.41 14.11 19.55
C GLY A 168 10.54 13.82 18.31
N GLU A 169 10.59 12.63 17.73
CA GLU A 169 9.78 12.27 16.56
C GLU A 169 8.26 12.28 16.85
N PRO A 170 7.77 11.71 17.97
CA PRO A 170 6.36 11.77 18.31
C PRO A 170 5.85 13.21 18.54
N GLU A 171 6.67 14.07 19.13
CA GLU A 171 6.34 15.47 19.41
C GLU A 171 6.28 16.33 18.15
N LEU A 172 6.91 15.87 17.07
CA LEU A 172 6.94 16.52 15.75
C LEU A 172 6.09 15.81 14.70
N ALA A 173 5.16 14.96 15.11
CA ALA A 173 4.36 14.15 14.20
C ALA A 173 3.59 14.98 13.15
N ASP A 174 3.15 16.20 13.48
CA ASP A 174 2.52 17.15 12.56
C ASP A 174 3.47 17.68 11.47
N ARG A 175 4.77 17.64 11.71
CA ARG A 175 5.83 18.04 10.77
C ARG A 175 6.33 16.91 9.90
N ILE A 176 6.02 15.66 10.25
CA ILE A 176 6.47 14.47 9.53
C ILE A 176 5.34 13.95 8.65
N PHE A 177 5.65 13.58 7.43
CA PHE A 177 4.73 12.90 6.53
C PHE A 177 5.31 11.52 6.20
N TYR A 178 4.61 10.46 6.61
CA TYR A 178 4.93 9.10 6.24
C TYR A 178 4.16 8.71 4.97
N GLY A 179 4.86 8.13 4.00
CA GLY A 179 4.27 7.77 2.72
C GLY A 179 4.79 8.63 1.55
N ILE A 180 3.93 8.88 0.57
CA ILE A 180 4.27 9.65 -0.64
C ILE A 180 3.29 10.84 -0.73
N PRO A 181 3.69 12.05 -0.29
CA PRO A 181 2.81 13.21 -0.36
C PRO A 181 2.59 13.64 -1.82
N ASP A 182 1.38 14.06 -2.14
CA ASP A 182 1.08 14.71 -3.42
C ASP A 182 1.62 16.16 -3.43
N VAL A 183 2.92 16.26 -3.62
CA VAL A 183 3.67 17.51 -3.53
C VAL A 183 3.28 18.52 -4.62
N LEU A 184 2.88 18.04 -5.78
CA LEU A 184 2.51 18.89 -6.92
C LEU A 184 1.01 19.23 -6.93
N GLY A 185 0.18 18.48 -6.19
CA GLY A 185 -1.25 18.63 -6.08
C GLY A 185 -1.72 19.00 -4.68
N ALA A 186 -2.41 18.08 -4.02
CA ALA A 186 -3.14 18.34 -2.76
C ALA A 186 -2.25 18.85 -1.61
N HIS A 187 -0.96 18.49 -1.57
CA HIS A 187 -0.04 18.93 -0.51
C HIS A 187 0.90 20.06 -0.94
N ARG A 188 0.69 20.67 -2.10
CA ARG A 188 1.58 21.71 -2.66
C ARG A 188 1.87 22.84 -1.66
N SER A 189 0.84 23.34 -0.98
CA SER A 189 0.99 24.45 -0.02
C SER A 189 1.86 24.12 1.19
N ARG A 190 1.98 22.83 1.56
CA ARG A 190 2.83 22.37 2.66
C ARG A 190 4.32 22.46 2.31
N TYR A 191 4.66 22.36 1.03
CA TYR A 191 6.05 22.21 0.57
C TYR A 191 6.60 23.39 -0.24
N ALA A 192 5.73 24.16 -0.90
CA ALA A 192 6.14 25.29 -1.72
C ALA A 192 6.83 26.36 -0.88
N GLY A 193 8.05 26.77 -1.29
CA GLY A 193 8.86 27.74 -0.57
C GLY A 193 9.48 27.21 0.74
N GLN A 194 9.35 25.93 1.04
CA GLN A 194 9.83 25.33 2.28
C GLN A 194 11.14 24.55 2.09
N ARG A 195 11.85 24.35 3.19
CA ARG A 195 12.99 23.43 3.25
C ARG A 195 12.50 22.07 3.74
N THR A 196 12.57 21.05 2.88
CA THR A 196 12.07 19.71 3.15
C THR A 196 13.21 18.71 3.23
N LEU A 197 13.26 17.95 4.34
CA LEU A 197 14.14 16.79 4.48
C LEU A 197 13.39 15.53 4.11
N VAL A 198 13.89 14.79 3.13
CA VAL A 198 13.43 13.44 2.79
C VAL A 198 14.37 12.42 3.42
N VAL A 199 13.84 11.53 4.24
CA VAL A 199 14.60 10.47 4.91
C VAL A 199 14.24 9.12 4.31
N GLY A 200 15.24 8.41 3.80
CA GLY A 200 15.06 7.07 3.27
C GLY A 200 15.64 6.88 1.87
N ALA A 201 15.72 5.62 1.49
CA ALA A 201 16.37 5.15 0.26
C ALA A 201 15.45 4.27 -0.61
N GLY A 202 14.14 4.27 -0.36
CA GLY A 202 13.16 3.49 -1.12
C GLY A 202 12.53 4.29 -2.26
N HIS A 203 11.69 3.62 -3.05
CA HIS A 203 10.97 4.23 -4.18
C HIS A 203 10.05 5.38 -3.73
N SER A 204 9.48 5.32 -2.52
CA SER A 204 8.69 6.42 -1.95
C SER A 204 9.52 7.70 -1.80
N ALA A 205 10.75 7.57 -1.28
CA ALA A 205 11.68 8.71 -1.18
C ALA A 205 12.07 9.24 -2.56
N ALA A 206 12.33 8.35 -3.54
CA ALA A 206 12.65 8.75 -4.90
C ALA A 206 11.52 9.55 -5.56
N ASN A 207 10.27 9.08 -5.45
CA ASN A 207 9.09 9.81 -5.96
C ASN A 207 8.95 11.18 -5.28
N ALA A 208 9.07 11.24 -3.95
CA ALA A 208 8.95 12.50 -3.21
C ALA A 208 10.06 13.50 -3.60
N LEU A 209 11.31 13.03 -3.75
CA LEU A 209 12.44 13.89 -4.15
C LEU A 209 12.25 14.44 -5.56
N LEU A 210 11.83 13.63 -6.52
CA LEU A 210 11.60 14.09 -7.89
C LEU A 210 10.44 15.09 -7.95
N ALA A 211 9.34 14.85 -7.26
CA ALA A 211 8.21 15.77 -7.18
C ALA A 211 8.61 17.09 -6.48
N LEU A 212 9.40 17.03 -5.41
CA LEU A 212 9.93 18.22 -4.75
C LEU A 212 10.90 19.01 -5.63
N ALA A 213 11.73 18.33 -6.45
CA ALA A 213 12.62 18.99 -7.39
C ALA A 213 11.83 19.74 -8.48
N GLU A 214 10.77 19.13 -9.00
CA GLU A 214 9.86 19.80 -9.92
C GLU A 214 9.18 21.02 -9.25
N LEU A 215 8.70 20.87 -8.02
CA LEU A 215 8.13 21.97 -7.25
C LEU A 215 9.14 23.11 -7.03
N ALA A 216 10.42 22.79 -6.79
CA ALA A 216 11.47 23.80 -6.60
C ALA A 216 11.68 24.66 -7.86
N GLY A 217 11.51 24.08 -9.06
CA GLY A 217 11.49 24.82 -10.32
C GLY A 217 10.29 25.75 -10.49
N GLN A 218 9.18 25.45 -9.80
CA GLN A 218 7.92 26.20 -9.92
C GLN A 218 7.69 27.18 -8.75
N ALA A 219 8.29 26.95 -7.58
CA ALA A 219 8.07 27.71 -6.35
C ALA A 219 9.42 28.15 -5.76
N PRO A 220 9.83 29.41 -5.98
CA PRO A 220 11.09 29.93 -5.45
C PRO A 220 11.20 29.77 -3.92
N GLY A 221 12.39 29.42 -3.44
CA GLY A 221 12.65 29.19 -2.01
C GLY A 221 12.45 27.74 -1.56
N THR A 222 11.86 26.87 -2.39
CA THR A 222 11.78 25.43 -2.11
C THR A 222 13.18 24.81 -2.14
N ARG A 223 13.55 24.10 -1.07
CA ARG A 223 14.86 23.46 -0.92
C ARG A 223 14.72 22.01 -0.49
N LEU A 224 15.52 21.12 -1.09
CA LEU A 224 15.51 19.70 -0.86
C LEU A 224 16.76 19.28 -0.10
N LEU A 225 16.56 18.50 0.95
CA LEU A 225 17.60 17.76 1.64
C LEU A 225 17.24 16.27 1.58
N TRP A 226 18.25 15.44 1.35
CA TRP A 226 18.07 14.00 1.33
C TRP A 226 19.03 13.32 2.29
N SER A 227 18.48 12.51 3.20
CA SER A 227 19.27 11.75 4.18
C SER A 227 19.02 10.26 4.05
N VAL A 228 20.11 9.48 4.05
CA VAL A 228 20.08 8.02 3.97
C VAL A 228 21.07 7.41 4.97
N ARG A 229 20.80 6.18 5.40
CA ARG A 229 21.66 5.49 6.37
C ARG A 229 22.95 4.94 5.78
N SER A 230 23.00 4.75 4.47
CA SER A 230 24.15 4.15 3.79
C SER A 230 24.71 5.10 2.75
N PRO A 231 26.04 5.30 2.72
CA PRO A 231 26.68 6.08 1.65
C PRO A 231 26.62 5.38 0.28
N VAL A 232 26.31 4.06 0.27
CA VAL A 232 26.24 3.27 -0.96
C VAL A 232 24.83 3.31 -1.52
N LEU A 233 24.64 4.07 -2.60
CA LEU A 233 23.35 4.34 -3.22
C LEU A 233 22.97 3.40 -4.38
N THR A 234 23.77 2.37 -4.67
CA THR A 234 23.51 1.45 -5.80
C THR A 234 22.12 0.84 -5.76
N ARG A 235 21.65 0.46 -4.56
CA ARG A 235 20.28 -0.09 -4.40
C ARG A 235 19.18 0.94 -4.64
N VAL A 236 19.45 2.21 -4.35
CA VAL A 236 18.48 3.32 -4.52
C VAL A 236 18.27 3.63 -6.00
N PHE A 237 19.35 3.59 -6.77
CA PHE A 237 19.30 3.87 -8.21
C PHE A 237 18.86 2.68 -9.04
N GLY A 238 18.72 1.49 -8.43
CA GLY A 238 18.25 0.28 -9.12
C GLY A 238 19.13 -0.17 -10.26
N GLY A 239 18.56 -0.98 -11.16
CA GLY A 239 19.25 -1.57 -12.30
C GLY A 239 19.42 -0.64 -13.52
N GLY A 240 18.86 0.58 -13.49
CA GLY A 240 18.86 1.47 -14.65
C GLY A 240 18.24 0.79 -15.88
N ASP A 241 18.91 0.84 -17.02
CA ASP A 241 18.43 0.22 -18.27
C ASP A 241 18.37 -1.33 -18.22
N ALA A 242 19.06 -1.96 -17.26
CA ALA A 242 19.02 -3.40 -17.04
C ALA A 242 17.90 -3.83 -16.06
N ASP A 243 17.07 -2.90 -15.58
CA ASP A 243 15.98 -3.22 -14.69
C ASP A 243 14.86 -3.98 -15.44
N ALA A 244 14.36 -5.08 -14.86
CA ALA A 244 13.26 -5.85 -15.42
C ALA A 244 11.96 -5.04 -15.59
N LEU A 245 11.81 -3.94 -14.83
CA LEU A 245 10.73 -2.96 -14.96
C LEU A 245 11.34 -1.62 -15.44
N PRO A 246 11.23 -1.28 -16.72
CA PRO A 246 11.87 -0.08 -17.28
C PRO A 246 11.53 1.22 -16.54
N ALA A 247 10.27 1.38 -16.12
CA ALA A 247 9.85 2.57 -15.37
C ALA A 247 10.50 2.66 -13.98
N ARG A 248 10.78 1.51 -13.32
CA ARG A 248 11.53 1.47 -12.06
C ARG A 248 12.99 1.85 -12.28
N GLY A 249 13.61 1.36 -13.34
CA GLY A 249 14.95 1.76 -13.74
C GLY A 249 15.06 3.24 -14.04
N ALA A 250 14.09 3.80 -14.79
CA ALA A 250 14.00 5.22 -15.10
C ALA A 250 13.88 6.11 -13.87
N LEU A 251 13.08 5.68 -12.85
CA LEU A 251 12.96 6.40 -11.59
C LEU A 251 14.33 6.52 -10.89
N GLY A 252 15.09 5.45 -10.83
CA GLY A 252 16.42 5.43 -10.23
C GLY A 252 17.42 6.29 -11.01
N SER A 253 17.39 6.25 -12.34
CA SER A 253 18.23 7.07 -13.22
C SER A 253 17.92 8.56 -13.06
N SER A 254 16.65 8.94 -12.98
CA SER A 254 16.21 10.31 -12.75
C SER A 254 16.68 10.85 -11.39
N LEU A 255 16.59 10.03 -10.33
CA LEU A 255 17.09 10.40 -9.01
C LEU A 255 18.61 10.56 -8.98
N ARG A 256 19.35 9.72 -9.70
CA ARG A 256 20.80 9.86 -9.88
C ARG A 256 21.15 11.18 -10.55
N SER A 257 20.47 11.50 -11.65
CA SER A 257 20.66 12.76 -12.38
C SER A 257 20.37 13.98 -11.52
N LEU A 258 19.30 13.94 -10.72
CA LEU A 258 18.95 15.01 -9.79
C LEU A 258 20.04 15.24 -8.74
N ARG A 259 20.62 14.17 -8.17
CA ARG A 259 21.74 14.27 -7.24
C ARG A 259 22.98 14.88 -7.91
N ASP A 260 23.34 14.38 -9.08
CA ASP A 260 24.59 14.73 -9.78
C ASP A 260 24.55 16.16 -10.34
N SER A 261 23.37 16.69 -10.63
CA SER A 261 23.15 18.08 -11.03
C SER A 261 23.23 19.09 -9.89
N GLY A 262 23.36 18.65 -8.65
CA GLY A 262 23.34 19.54 -7.47
C GLY A 262 21.95 20.07 -7.11
N GLY A 263 20.89 19.51 -7.66
CA GLY A 263 19.51 19.90 -7.39
C GLY A 263 19.01 19.58 -5.98
N LEU A 264 19.81 18.86 -5.19
CA LEU A 264 19.51 18.55 -3.78
C LEU A 264 20.79 18.56 -2.93
N THR A 265 20.62 18.85 -1.64
CA THR A 265 21.68 18.66 -0.65
C THR A 265 21.59 17.23 -0.11
N PHE A 266 22.68 16.47 -0.22
CA PHE A 266 22.78 15.07 0.23
C PHE A 266 23.57 14.99 1.54
N GLN A 267 23.07 14.20 2.52
CA GLN A 267 23.70 13.94 3.81
C GLN A 267 23.62 12.47 4.18
#